data_3cbbf1776a9f7fb7592385eb75f7ce51
#
_entry.id   3cbbf1776a9f7fb7592385eb75f7ce51
#
_cell.length_a   1.000
_cell.length_b   1.000
_cell.length_c   1.000
_cell.angle_alpha   90.00
_cell.angle_beta   90.00
_cell.angle_gamma   90.00
#
_symmetry.space_group_name_H-M   'P 1'
#
loop_
_entity.id
_entity.type
_entity.pdbx_description
1 polymer ?
#
loop_
_entity_poly.entity_id
_entity_poly.type
_entity_poly.pdbx_seq_one_letter_code
_entity_poly.pdbx_strand_id
1 'polypeptide(L)'
;MNDLIPVNVTIADRTYRIRLSPDDEGVVRSTVKLINDKISEFKSLYAGKDMQDYISMVLLWFATEQTKPGHNVVAEEEDTIKKLNHIESILDKLLEDSHQ
;
A
#
# COMPACT_ATOMS: atom_id res chain seq x y z
N MET A 1 -4.59 20.93 14.22
CA MET A 1 -3.80 20.04 14.94
C MET A 1 -4.07 18.66 14.56
N ASN A 2 -3.08 17.97 14.34
CA ASN A 2 -3.26 16.69 13.70
C ASN A 2 -3.07 15.59 14.68
N ASP A 3 -4.16 15.26 15.34
CA ASP A 3 -4.12 14.11 16.21
C ASP A 3 -4.15 12.87 15.35
N LEU A 4 -3.12 12.07 15.45
CA LEU A 4 -3.08 10.80 14.75
C LEU A 4 -3.94 9.80 15.48
N ILE A 5 -4.65 9.00 14.72
CA ILE A 5 -5.48 7.95 15.30
C ILE A 5 -4.86 6.59 15.02
N PRO A 6 -5.02 5.64 15.92
CA PRO A 6 -4.52 4.29 15.67
C PRO A 6 -5.50 3.55 14.75
N VAL A 7 -4.96 2.89 13.74
CA VAL A 7 -5.75 2.13 12.80
C VAL A 7 -5.10 0.77 12.61
N ASN A 8 -5.88 -0.28 12.71
CA ASN A 8 -5.37 -1.62 12.44
C ASN A 8 -5.64 -1.96 10.98
N VAL A 9 -4.61 -2.38 10.28
CA VAL A 9 -4.75 -2.82 8.89
C VAL A 9 -4.16 -4.20 8.76
N THR A 10 -4.82 -5.05 8.00
CA THR A 10 -4.34 -6.39 7.72
C THR A 10 -3.86 -6.43 6.28
N ILE A 11 -2.59 -6.75 6.10
CA ILE A 11 -2.00 -6.89 4.78
C ILE A 11 -1.53 -8.33 4.68
N ALA A 12 -2.09 -9.06 3.74
CA ALA A 12 -1.81 -10.48 3.57
C ALA A 12 -2.19 -11.24 4.83
N ASP A 13 -1.22 -11.79 5.54
CA ASP A 13 -1.48 -12.59 6.73
C ASP A 13 -1.07 -11.89 8.02
N ARG A 14 -0.79 -10.60 7.97
CA ARG A 14 -0.33 -9.86 9.15
C ARG A 14 -1.18 -8.63 9.42
N THR A 15 -1.37 -8.34 10.69
CA THR A 15 -2.10 -7.15 11.10
C THR A 15 -1.13 -6.16 11.70
N TYR A 16 -1.22 -4.92 11.26
CA TYR A 16 -0.36 -3.84 11.72
C TYR A 16 -1.21 -2.77 12.35
N ARG A 17 -0.67 -2.18 13.41
CA ARG A 17 -1.31 -1.02 14.01
C ARG A 17 -0.51 0.20 13.63
N ILE A 18 -1.12 1.10 12.87
CA ILE A 18 -0.44 2.29 12.40
C ILE A 18 -1.18 3.52 12.88
N ARG A 19 -0.51 4.63 12.87
CA ARG A 19 -1.10 5.89 13.31
C ARG A 19 -1.21 6.81 12.11
N LEU A 20 -2.42 7.30 11.89
CA LEU A 20 -2.73 8.10 10.71
C LEU A 20 -3.51 9.33 11.10
N SER A 21 -3.43 10.33 10.25
CA SER A 21 -4.39 11.41 10.31
C SER A 21 -5.77 10.86 9.95
N PRO A 22 -6.83 11.31 10.61
CA PRO A 22 -8.18 10.84 10.24
C PRO A 22 -8.51 11.06 8.77
N ASP A 23 -7.95 12.09 8.17
CA ASP A 23 -8.19 12.37 6.75
C ASP A 23 -7.63 11.29 5.83
N ASP A 24 -6.64 10.54 6.31
CA ASP A 24 -5.96 9.54 5.50
C ASP A 24 -6.54 8.14 5.65
N GLU A 25 -7.39 7.97 6.63
CA GLU A 25 -7.88 6.63 6.95
C GLU A 25 -8.58 5.97 5.78
N GLY A 26 -9.45 6.71 5.10
CA GLY A 26 -10.20 6.15 3.98
C GLY A 26 -9.29 5.69 2.85
N VAL A 27 -8.30 6.51 2.52
CA VAL A 27 -7.35 6.17 1.45
C VAL A 27 -6.54 4.94 1.82
N VAL A 28 -6.08 4.88 3.07
CA VAL A 28 -5.27 3.75 3.50
C VAL A 28 -6.09 2.46 3.48
N ARG A 29 -7.33 2.51 3.96
CA ARG A 29 -8.17 1.31 3.95
C ARG A 29 -8.48 0.83 2.54
N SER A 30 -8.75 1.76 1.63
CA SER A 30 -8.97 1.41 0.23
C SER A 30 -7.73 0.80 -0.40
N THR A 31 -6.59 1.36 -0.08
CA THR A 31 -5.31 0.86 -0.60
C THR A 31 -5.01 -0.54 -0.08
N VAL A 32 -5.25 -0.76 1.20
CA VAL A 32 -5.03 -2.09 1.79
C VAL A 32 -5.96 -3.11 1.14
N LYS A 33 -7.20 -2.73 0.88
CA LYS A 33 -8.12 -3.62 0.20
C LYS A 33 -7.63 -3.98 -1.19
N LEU A 34 -7.15 -2.98 -1.93
CA LEU A 34 -6.60 -3.20 -3.26
C LEU A 34 -5.42 -4.17 -3.22
N ILE A 35 -4.52 -3.96 -2.27
CA ILE A 35 -3.35 -4.83 -2.12
C ILE A 35 -3.79 -6.27 -1.85
N ASN A 36 -4.71 -6.45 -0.91
CA ASN A 36 -5.16 -7.79 -0.54
C ASN A 36 -5.92 -8.46 -1.68
N ASP A 37 -6.70 -7.71 -2.44
CA ASP A 37 -7.40 -8.24 -3.60
C ASP A 37 -6.40 -8.72 -4.65
N LYS A 38 -5.33 -7.96 -4.85
CA LYS A 38 -4.28 -8.34 -5.81
C LYS A 38 -3.53 -9.59 -5.34
N ILE A 39 -3.28 -9.69 -4.06
CA ILE A 39 -2.64 -10.88 -3.50
C ILE A 39 -3.50 -12.11 -3.79
N SER A 40 -4.82 -11.99 -3.58
CA SER A 40 -5.74 -13.10 -3.86
C SER A 40 -5.74 -13.45 -5.33
N GLU A 41 -5.70 -12.45 -6.19
CA GLU A 41 -5.66 -12.67 -7.63
C GLU A 41 -4.40 -13.45 -8.02
N PHE A 42 -3.25 -13.04 -7.51
CA PHE A 42 -1.99 -13.71 -7.83
C PHE A 42 -1.94 -15.12 -7.26
N LYS A 43 -2.55 -15.33 -6.09
CA LYS A 43 -2.65 -16.67 -5.54
C LYS A 43 -3.42 -17.62 -6.47
N SER A 44 -4.47 -17.11 -7.10
CA SER A 44 -5.23 -17.94 -8.04
C SER A 44 -4.47 -18.20 -9.33
N LEU A 45 -3.64 -17.27 -9.76
CA LEU A 45 -2.92 -17.39 -11.02
C LEU A 45 -1.61 -18.16 -10.89
N TYR A 46 -0.95 -18.05 -9.74
CA TYR A 46 0.38 -18.59 -9.54
C TYR A 46 0.43 -19.41 -8.26
N ALA A 47 0.03 -20.65 -8.36
CA ALA A 47 0.00 -21.54 -7.21
C ALA A 47 1.40 -21.95 -6.79
N GLY A 48 1.55 -22.33 -5.54
CA GLY A 48 2.80 -22.90 -5.06
C GLY A 48 3.85 -21.91 -4.59
N LYS A 49 3.46 -20.65 -4.42
CA LYS A 49 4.34 -19.61 -3.91
C LYS A 49 4.03 -19.35 -2.45
N ASP A 50 4.96 -18.71 -1.75
CA ASP A 50 4.68 -18.32 -0.37
C ASP A 50 4.14 -16.87 -0.35
N MET A 51 3.73 -16.43 0.83
CA MET A 51 3.12 -15.11 0.95
C MET A 51 4.08 -14.00 0.56
N GLN A 52 5.35 -14.14 0.90
CA GLN A 52 6.35 -13.13 0.55
C GLN A 52 6.45 -12.97 -0.97
N ASP A 53 6.36 -14.08 -1.70
CA ASP A 53 6.39 -14.02 -3.16
C ASP A 53 5.19 -13.24 -3.71
N TYR A 54 4.01 -13.47 -3.15
CA TYR A 54 2.81 -12.76 -3.61
C TYR A 54 2.90 -11.27 -3.31
N ILE A 55 3.43 -10.93 -2.14
CA ILE A 55 3.63 -9.53 -1.77
C ILE A 55 4.60 -8.86 -2.75
N SER A 56 5.68 -9.55 -3.09
CA SER A 56 6.66 -9.03 -4.04
C SER A 56 6.05 -8.83 -5.42
N MET A 57 5.18 -9.75 -5.83
CA MET A 57 4.48 -9.62 -7.11
C MET A 57 3.57 -8.40 -7.12
N VAL A 58 2.87 -8.16 -6.02
CA VAL A 58 1.99 -6.99 -5.93
C VAL A 58 2.79 -5.71 -5.99
N LEU A 59 3.94 -5.67 -5.30
CA LEU A 59 4.80 -4.50 -5.35
C LEU A 59 5.28 -4.23 -6.77
N LEU A 60 5.71 -5.28 -7.44
CA LEU A 60 6.20 -5.15 -8.81
C LEU A 60 5.08 -4.69 -9.75
N TRP A 61 3.90 -5.28 -9.60
CA TRP A 61 2.76 -4.90 -10.41
C TRP A 61 2.41 -3.43 -10.21
N PHE A 62 2.35 -3.02 -8.96
CA PHE A 62 1.96 -1.66 -8.63
C PHE A 62 2.97 -0.66 -9.19
N ALA A 63 4.25 -0.91 -8.98
CA ALA A 63 5.29 -0.02 -9.49
C ALA A 63 5.28 0.03 -11.01
N THR A 64 5.03 -1.10 -11.67
CA THR A 64 4.97 -1.15 -13.12
C THR A 64 3.80 -0.34 -13.65
N GLU A 65 2.64 -0.44 -13.00
CA GLU A 65 1.48 0.33 -13.43
C GLU A 65 1.74 1.83 -13.33
N GLN A 66 2.48 2.25 -12.31
CA GLN A 66 2.78 3.67 -12.14
C GLN A 66 3.70 4.22 -13.23
N THR A 67 4.50 3.36 -13.83
CA THR A 67 5.48 3.82 -14.82
C THR A 67 5.09 3.56 -16.27
N LYS A 68 3.90 2.98 -16.50
CA LYS A 68 3.47 2.69 -17.87
C LYS A 68 3.23 3.95 -18.66
N PRO A 69 3.70 3.98 -19.91
CA PRO A 69 3.41 5.10 -20.80
C PRO A 69 1.91 5.23 -21.01
N GLY A 70 1.44 6.44 -21.09
CA GLY A 70 0.03 6.69 -21.33
C GLY A 70 -0.83 6.59 -20.08
N HIS A 71 -0.23 6.24 -18.98
CA HIS A 71 -0.94 6.16 -17.73
C HIS A 71 -1.02 7.52 -17.04
N ASN A 72 -0.34 8.49 -17.52
CA ASN A 72 -0.34 9.78 -16.90
C ASN A 72 -0.94 10.84 -17.73
N VAL A 73 -1.95 11.40 -17.19
CA VAL A 73 -2.37 12.75 -17.53
C VAL A 73 -1.66 13.62 -16.52
N VAL A 74 -1.28 14.79 -16.91
CA VAL A 74 -0.47 15.68 -16.07
C VAL A 74 -1.07 15.86 -14.68
N ALA A 75 -2.36 16.02 -14.61
CA ALA A 75 -3.03 16.20 -13.32
C ALA A 75 -2.99 14.94 -12.46
N GLU A 76 -3.08 13.79 -13.10
CA GLU A 76 -3.01 12.52 -12.40
C GLU A 76 -1.60 12.24 -11.91
N GLU A 77 -0.63 12.75 -12.62
CA GLU A 77 0.75 12.59 -12.25
C GLU A 77 1.05 13.24 -10.90
N GLU A 78 0.55 14.43 -10.72
CA GLU A 78 0.72 15.12 -9.44
C GLU A 78 0.06 14.36 -8.31
N ASP A 79 -1.15 13.89 -8.52
CA ASP A 79 -1.87 13.11 -7.53
C ASP A 79 -1.12 11.83 -7.19
N THR A 80 -0.60 11.17 -8.20
CA THR A 80 0.14 9.93 -8.01
C THR A 80 1.39 10.16 -7.18
N ILE A 81 2.12 11.22 -7.47
CA ILE A 81 3.32 11.55 -6.71
C ILE A 81 2.97 11.84 -5.26
N LYS A 82 1.91 12.57 -5.03
CA LYS A 82 1.46 12.86 -3.66
C LYS A 82 1.08 11.58 -2.92
N LYS A 83 0.39 10.68 -3.58
CA LYS A 83 0.00 9.41 -2.97
C LYS A 83 1.20 8.57 -2.65
N LEU A 84 2.17 8.50 -3.55
CA LEU A 84 3.38 7.73 -3.31
C LEU A 84 4.19 8.29 -2.17
N ASN A 85 4.33 9.62 -2.12
CA ASN A 85 5.03 10.26 -1.02
C ASN A 85 4.36 9.99 0.31
N HIS A 86 3.04 9.97 0.31
CA HIS A 86 2.26 9.72 1.50
C HIS A 86 2.45 8.28 1.99
N ILE A 87 2.39 7.33 1.06
CA ILE A 87 2.60 5.93 1.39
C ILE A 87 4.01 5.71 1.90
N GLU A 88 4.98 6.34 1.28
CA GLU A 88 6.37 6.24 1.71
C GLU A 88 6.54 6.74 3.15
N SER A 89 5.88 7.83 3.48
CA SER A 89 5.90 8.38 4.81
C SER A 89 5.31 7.41 5.83
N ILE A 90 4.21 6.76 5.47
CA ILE A 90 3.57 5.77 6.33
C ILE A 90 4.49 4.57 6.53
N LEU A 91 5.12 4.10 5.47
CA LEU A 91 6.03 2.97 5.53
C LEU A 91 7.24 3.27 6.40
N ASP A 92 7.78 4.48 6.28
CA ASP A 92 8.90 4.90 7.12
C ASP A 92 8.55 4.82 8.59
N LYS A 93 7.37 5.26 8.93
CA LYS A 93 6.91 5.20 10.32
C LYS A 93 6.73 3.77 10.80
N LEU A 94 6.23 2.90 9.94
CA LEU A 94 6.10 1.49 10.26
C LEU A 94 7.46 0.87 10.53
N LEU A 95 8.43 1.18 9.68
CA LEU A 95 9.77 0.66 9.83
C LEU A 95 10.43 1.16 11.09
N GLU A 96 10.23 2.42 11.43
CA GLU A 96 10.74 2.97 12.67
C GLU A 96 10.16 2.22 13.87
N ASP A 97 8.86 1.98 13.84
CA ASP A 97 8.19 1.26 14.93
C ASP A 97 8.70 -0.16 15.04
N SER A 98 9.00 -0.78 13.92
CA SER A 98 9.44 -2.18 13.95
C SER A 98 10.89 -2.34 14.37
N HIS A 99 11.63 -1.28 14.45
CA HIS A 99 13.00 -1.31 14.93
C HIS A 99 13.10 -1.18 16.45
N GLN A 100 11.99 -1.11 17.11
CA GLN A 100 11.97 -0.97 18.59
C GLN A 100 12.36 -2.26 19.32
#